data_2e5c63b75ed390120a3ff8fec32b90e2
#
_entry.id   2e5c63b75ed390120a3ff8fec32b90e2
#
_cell.length_a   1.000
_cell.length_b   1.000
_cell.length_c   1.000
_cell.angle_alpha   90.00
_cell.angle_beta   90.00
_cell.angle_gamma   90.00
#
_symmetry.space_group_name_H-M   'P 1'
#
loop_
_entity.id
_entity.type
_entity.pdbx_description
1 polymer ?
#
loop_
_entity_poly.entity_id
_entity_poly.type
_entity_poly.pdbx_seq_one_letter_code
_entity_poly.pdbx_strand_id
1 'polypeptide(L)'
;MLRRIVLTATASVAALVAAVPAAGASPLPLLPLSLPLPLPSASPQALDQLTMTVSRTGARTDGLYQLECGPAGGTHPSAQAACDRLEQLAQNGKDPFAPVPKDQMCTQQMGGPETAHITGTWHGQRVKATFSRTNGCEISRWRTMEPVLPNTRS
;
A
#
# COMPACT_ATOMS: atom_id res chain seq x y z
N MET A 1 -32.52 -28.93 14.93
CA MET A 1 -33.87 -28.32 15.04
C MET A 1 -33.97 -27.26 13.96
N LEU A 2 -34.89 -27.52 13.03
CA LEU A 2 -35.19 -26.65 11.88
C LEU A 2 -35.97 -25.40 12.30
N ARG A 3 -35.67 -24.27 11.69
CA ARG A 3 -36.73 -23.26 11.39
C ARG A 3 -36.32 -22.46 10.14
N ARG A 4 -36.93 -22.85 9.05
CA ARG A 4 -37.08 -22.06 7.82
C ARG A 4 -38.17 -21.05 8.03
N ILE A 5 -37.94 -19.79 7.66
CA ILE A 5 -39.03 -18.82 7.45
C ILE A 5 -38.82 -18.25 6.04
N VAL A 6 -39.79 -18.61 5.19
CA VAL A 6 -39.99 -18.05 3.85
C VAL A 6 -40.99 -16.93 3.97
N LEU A 7 -40.68 -15.75 3.49
CA LEU A 7 -41.66 -14.66 3.32
C LEU A 7 -41.58 -14.19 1.87
N THR A 8 -42.61 -14.53 1.14
CA THR A 8 -42.96 -14.02 -0.20
C THR A 8 -43.70 -12.70 -0.07
N ALA A 9 -43.25 -11.68 -0.77
CA ALA A 9 -44.01 -10.45 -0.95
C ALA A 9 -44.20 -10.15 -2.44
N THR A 10 -45.44 -10.08 -2.86
CA THR A 10 -45.93 -9.88 -4.22
C THR A 10 -45.85 -8.41 -4.62
N ALA A 11 -45.36 -8.15 -5.83
CA ALA A 11 -45.34 -6.83 -6.45
C ALA A 11 -46.66 -6.54 -7.19
N SER A 12 -47.21 -5.36 -6.98
CA SER A 12 -48.35 -4.82 -7.75
C SER A 12 -47.81 -3.71 -8.70
N VAL A 13 -48.03 -3.93 -9.99
CA VAL A 13 -47.72 -2.97 -11.06
C VAL A 13 -49.01 -2.13 -11.31
N ALA A 14 -48.89 -0.82 -11.17
CA ALA A 14 -49.90 0.11 -11.64
C ALA A 14 -49.30 0.95 -12.77
N ALA A 15 -49.78 0.73 -13.99
CA ALA A 15 -49.50 1.54 -15.17
C ALA A 15 -50.44 2.74 -15.25
N LEU A 16 -49.91 3.96 -15.22
CA LEU A 16 -50.62 5.19 -15.52
C LEU A 16 -50.09 5.72 -16.86
N VAL A 17 -50.97 5.64 -17.88
CA VAL A 17 -50.75 6.27 -19.18
C VAL A 17 -51.25 7.72 -19.07
N ALA A 18 -50.35 8.69 -19.20
CA ALA A 18 -50.71 10.10 -19.32
C ALA A 18 -50.40 10.56 -20.75
N ALA A 19 -51.44 10.95 -21.47
CA ALA A 19 -51.35 11.58 -22.80
C ALA A 19 -50.84 13.01 -22.66
N VAL A 20 -49.81 13.36 -23.43
CA VAL A 20 -49.22 14.71 -23.49
C VAL A 20 -49.70 15.38 -24.81
N PRO A 21 -50.26 16.58 -24.79
CA PRO A 21 -50.57 17.34 -26.03
C PRO A 21 -49.27 17.92 -26.62
N ALA A 22 -49.17 17.81 -27.93
CA ALA A 22 -48.11 18.41 -28.73
C ALA A 22 -48.28 19.94 -28.74
N ALA A 23 -47.33 20.66 -28.19
CA ALA A 23 -47.20 22.09 -28.31
C ALA A 23 -45.86 22.42 -29.03
N GLY A 24 -45.96 23.33 -29.99
CA GLY A 24 -45.05 23.69 -31.03
C GLY A 24 -43.58 23.88 -30.64
N ALA A 25 -42.74 23.31 -31.47
CA ALA A 25 -41.29 23.52 -31.44
C ALA A 25 -40.92 24.86 -32.05
N SER A 26 -40.44 25.79 -31.25
CA SER A 26 -39.62 26.91 -31.70
C SER A 26 -38.16 26.50 -31.74
N PRO A 27 -37.42 26.68 -32.82
CA PRO A 27 -36.01 26.38 -32.84
C PRO A 27 -35.24 27.43 -32.01
N LEU A 28 -34.78 27.06 -30.83
CA LEU A 28 -33.80 27.84 -30.09
C LEU A 28 -32.40 27.65 -30.73
N PRO A 29 -31.60 28.71 -30.87
CA PRO A 29 -30.26 28.58 -31.37
C PRO A 29 -29.42 27.75 -30.39
N LEU A 30 -28.86 26.64 -30.91
CA LEU A 30 -27.87 25.82 -30.17
C LEU A 30 -26.60 26.63 -29.97
N LEU A 31 -26.45 27.22 -28.81
CA LEU A 31 -25.14 27.65 -28.32
C LEU A 31 -24.38 26.38 -27.94
N PRO A 32 -23.16 26.17 -28.48
CA PRO A 32 -22.32 25.09 -28.01
C PRO A 32 -21.83 25.43 -26.60
N LEU A 33 -22.56 24.97 -25.56
CA LEU A 33 -22.10 25.03 -24.19
C LEU A 33 -21.06 23.93 -24.03
N SER A 34 -19.83 24.19 -24.50
CA SER A 34 -18.66 23.41 -24.15
C SER A 34 -18.29 23.77 -22.69
N LEU A 35 -19.02 23.21 -21.73
CA LEU A 35 -18.57 23.17 -20.37
C LEU A 35 -17.38 22.19 -20.31
N PRO A 36 -16.15 22.66 -20.05
CA PRO A 36 -15.08 21.74 -19.72
C PRO A 36 -15.49 21.09 -18.39
N LEU A 37 -15.90 19.82 -18.47
CA LEU A 37 -15.99 18.98 -17.29
C LEU A 37 -14.61 18.99 -16.64
N PRO A 38 -14.46 19.42 -15.39
CA PRO A 38 -13.19 19.22 -14.69
C PRO A 38 -12.98 17.70 -14.60
N LEU A 39 -12.09 17.19 -15.44
CA LEU A 39 -11.54 15.87 -15.26
C LEU A 39 -10.97 15.86 -13.83
N PRO A 40 -11.32 14.87 -12.98
CA PRO A 40 -10.62 14.73 -11.72
C PRO A 40 -9.15 14.59 -12.08
N SER A 41 -8.37 15.64 -11.77
CA SER A 41 -6.92 15.56 -11.79
C SER A 41 -6.58 14.47 -10.77
N ALA A 42 -6.40 13.23 -11.26
CA ALA A 42 -5.68 12.24 -10.50
C ALA A 42 -4.32 12.87 -10.27
N SER A 43 -4.11 13.43 -9.09
CA SER A 43 -2.77 13.75 -8.63
C SER A 43 -1.92 12.51 -8.93
N PRO A 44 -0.75 12.63 -9.58
CA PRO A 44 0.15 11.51 -9.66
C PRO A 44 0.36 11.06 -8.22
N GLN A 45 -0.27 9.95 -7.82
CA GLN A 45 0.06 9.33 -6.55
C GLN A 45 1.54 9.07 -6.67
N ALA A 46 2.33 9.77 -5.85
CA ALA A 46 3.76 9.54 -5.80
C ALA A 46 3.90 8.05 -5.50
N LEU A 47 4.32 7.29 -6.52
CA LEU A 47 4.46 5.86 -6.39
C LEU A 47 5.40 5.60 -5.22
N ASP A 48 4.96 4.81 -4.26
CA ASP A 48 5.81 4.38 -3.18
C ASP A 48 6.91 3.51 -3.77
N GLN A 49 8.12 4.06 -3.79
CA GLN A 49 9.28 3.45 -4.43
C GLN A 49 10.44 3.43 -3.46
N LEU A 50 10.91 2.25 -3.16
CA LEU A 50 12.03 2.00 -2.26
C LEU A 50 13.16 1.29 -2.98
N THR A 51 14.37 1.74 -2.73
CA THR A 51 15.60 1.08 -3.15
C THR A 51 16.30 0.52 -1.91
N MET A 52 16.60 -0.77 -1.94
CA MET A 52 17.23 -1.49 -0.83
C MET A 52 18.56 -2.08 -1.26
N THR A 53 19.60 -1.79 -0.51
CA THR A 53 20.89 -2.46 -0.63
C THR A 53 21.07 -3.38 0.57
N VAL A 54 21.12 -4.69 0.31
CA VAL A 54 21.30 -5.73 1.34
C VAL A 54 22.70 -6.30 1.20
N SER A 55 23.40 -6.47 2.29
CA SER A 55 24.81 -6.90 2.31
C SER A 55 25.09 -7.83 3.48
N ARG A 56 26.05 -8.74 3.27
CA ARG A 56 26.57 -9.66 4.29
C ARG A 56 25.55 -10.67 4.84
N THR A 57 24.51 -10.99 4.06
CA THR A 57 23.51 -12.04 4.41
C THR A 57 23.92 -13.41 3.85
N GLY A 58 25.00 -13.46 3.10
CA GLY A 58 25.40 -14.61 2.30
C GLY A 58 25.03 -14.42 0.82
N ALA A 59 25.74 -15.13 -0.05
CA ALA A 59 25.82 -14.85 -1.50
C ALA A 59 24.46 -14.83 -2.26
N ARG A 60 23.38 -15.33 -1.70
CA ARG A 60 22.09 -15.46 -2.42
C ARG A 60 21.12 -14.30 -2.17
N THR A 61 21.28 -13.56 -1.08
CA THR A 61 20.36 -12.50 -0.67
C THR A 61 21.02 -11.12 -0.61
N ASP A 62 22.32 -11.05 -0.82
CA ASP A 62 23.02 -9.78 -1.02
C ASP A 62 22.65 -9.20 -2.37
N GLY A 63 22.38 -7.91 -2.42
CA GLY A 63 22.03 -7.24 -3.68
C GLY A 63 21.34 -5.91 -3.53
N LEU A 64 21.04 -5.35 -4.69
CA LEU A 64 20.23 -4.14 -4.86
C LEU A 64 18.83 -4.55 -5.32
N TYR A 65 17.82 -4.17 -4.56
CA TYR A 65 16.44 -4.45 -4.86
C TYR A 65 15.67 -3.16 -5.00
N GLN A 66 14.72 -3.15 -5.94
CA GLN A 66 13.71 -2.10 -6.07
C GLN A 66 12.37 -2.67 -5.65
N LEU A 67 11.66 -1.96 -4.82
CA LEU A 67 10.31 -2.27 -4.39
C LEU A 67 9.40 -1.11 -4.76
N GLU A 68 8.39 -1.39 -5.55
CA GLU A 68 7.33 -0.46 -5.90
C GLU A 68 6.03 -0.96 -5.25
N CYS A 69 5.27 -0.04 -4.64
CA CYS A 69 3.99 -0.35 -4.04
C CYS A 69 2.92 0.58 -4.60
N GLY A 70 1.88 -0.04 -5.19
CA GLY A 70 0.76 0.65 -5.79
C GLY A 70 0.82 0.85 -7.31
N PRO A 71 0.92 -0.23 -8.12
CA PRO A 71 0.90 -1.66 -7.81
C PRO A 71 2.25 -2.22 -7.34
N ALA A 72 2.22 -3.39 -6.68
CA ALA A 72 3.45 -4.05 -6.22
C ALA A 72 4.31 -4.50 -7.40
N GLY A 73 5.60 -4.17 -7.37
CA GLY A 73 6.53 -4.41 -8.47
C GLY A 73 8.00 -4.18 -8.11
N GLY A 74 8.80 -4.01 -9.13
CA GLY A 74 10.24 -3.84 -9.03
C GLY A 74 11.01 -5.16 -9.08
N THR A 75 12.25 -5.16 -8.58
CA THR A 75 13.13 -6.34 -8.57
C THR A 75 13.10 -7.14 -7.27
N HIS A 76 12.27 -6.71 -6.30
CA HIS A 76 12.16 -7.39 -5.02
C HIS A 76 11.51 -8.77 -5.18
N PRO A 77 12.12 -9.86 -4.63
CA PRO A 77 11.66 -11.24 -4.88
C PRO A 77 10.27 -11.54 -4.32
N SER A 78 9.78 -10.74 -3.37
CA SER A 78 8.48 -10.89 -2.73
C SER A 78 7.76 -9.54 -2.67
N ALA A 79 7.68 -8.80 -3.79
CA ALA A 79 7.19 -7.43 -3.81
C ALA A 79 5.82 -7.25 -3.16
N GLN A 80 4.83 -8.10 -3.51
CA GLN A 80 3.49 -8.01 -2.92
C GLN A 80 3.52 -8.17 -1.39
N ALA A 81 4.16 -9.24 -0.89
CA ALA A 81 4.22 -9.50 0.54
C ALA A 81 5.02 -8.42 1.30
N ALA A 82 6.01 -7.82 0.65
CA ALA A 82 6.78 -6.71 1.22
C ALA A 82 5.92 -5.45 1.33
N CYS A 83 5.16 -5.10 0.29
CA CYS A 83 4.22 -3.98 0.34
C CYS A 83 3.14 -4.19 1.40
N ASP A 84 2.53 -5.38 1.44
CA ASP A 84 1.50 -5.73 2.44
C ASP A 84 2.05 -5.59 3.88
N ARG A 85 3.32 -5.96 4.08
CA ARG A 85 3.98 -5.84 5.38
C ARG A 85 4.20 -4.39 5.79
N LEU A 86 4.66 -3.54 4.89
CA LEU A 86 4.84 -2.12 5.15
C LEU A 86 3.51 -1.45 5.49
N GLU A 87 2.46 -1.75 4.73
CA GLU A 87 1.10 -1.27 5.00
C GLU A 87 0.59 -1.74 6.36
N GLN A 88 0.76 -3.02 6.69
CA GLN A 88 0.37 -3.56 8.00
C GLN A 88 1.05 -2.82 9.15
N LEU A 89 2.33 -2.50 9.02
CA LEU A 89 3.05 -1.75 10.05
C LEU A 89 2.51 -0.33 10.18
N ALA A 90 2.28 0.36 9.08
CA ALA A 90 1.73 1.71 9.05
C ALA A 90 0.31 1.77 9.66
N GLN A 91 -0.57 0.82 9.31
CA GLN A 91 -1.93 0.71 9.86
C GLN A 91 -1.93 0.47 11.38
N ASN A 92 -0.91 -0.19 11.91
CA ASN A 92 -0.71 -0.38 13.35
C ASN A 92 -0.05 0.82 14.04
N GLY A 93 0.06 1.96 13.37
CA GLY A 93 0.68 3.18 13.88
C GLY A 93 2.19 3.07 14.10
N LYS A 94 2.86 2.14 13.44
CA LYS A 94 4.31 1.97 13.50
C LYS A 94 4.96 2.56 12.26
N ASP A 95 5.96 3.39 12.45
CA ASP A 95 6.86 3.77 11.35
C ASP A 95 7.83 2.60 11.09
N PRO A 96 7.72 1.92 9.91
CA PRO A 96 8.59 0.78 9.61
C PRO A 96 10.07 1.16 9.51
N PHE A 97 10.37 2.43 9.27
CA PHE A 97 11.72 2.93 9.03
C PHE A 97 12.34 3.62 10.25
N ALA A 98 11.58 3.80 11.34
CA ALA A 98 12.08 4.43 12.55
C ALA A 98 13.33 3.71 13.10
N PRO A 99 14.37 4.43 13.51
CA PRO A 99 15.51 3.84 14.19
C PRO A 99 15.13 3.36 15.60
N VAL A 100 15.94 2.47 16.16
CA VAL A 100 15.85 2.15 17.58
C VAL A 100 16.10 3.42 18.41
N PRO A 101 15.24 3.76 19.38
CA PRO A 101 15.47 4.90 20.26
C PRO A 101 16.80 4.81 20.99
N LYS A 102 17.51 5.93 21.13
CA LYS A 102 18.85 5.95 21.71
C LYS A 102 18.91 5.58 23.21
N ASP A 103 17.79 5.78 23.90
CA ASP A 103 17.59 5.48 25.32
C ASP A 103 16.99 4.08 25.56
N GLN A 104 16.72 3.33 24.49
CA GLN A 104 16.18 1.99 24.60
C GLN A 104 17.25 1.01 25.09
N MET A 105 16.97 0.29 26.15
CA MET A 105 17.82 -0.79 26.61
C MET A 105 17.71 -2.01 25.69
N CYS A 106 18.85 -2.44 25.15
CA CYS A 106 18.93 -3.55 24.21
C CYS A 106 19.87 -4.61 24.74
N THR A 107 19.54 -5.89 24.53
CA THR A 107 20.47 -6.97 24.85
C THR A 107 21.70 -6.92 23.95
N GLN A 108 22.86 -7.37 24.48
CA GLN A 108 24.14 -7.42 23.73
C GLN A 108 24.23 -8.62 22.77
N GLN A 109 23.08 -9.21 22.42
CA GLN A 109 23.02 -10.33 21.49
C GLN A 109 23.42 -9.88 20.08
N MET A 110 24.42 -10.55 19.49
CA MET A 110 24.75 -10.40 18.07
C MET A 110 23.94 -11.39 17.23
N GLY A 111 23.25 -10.89 16.22
CA GLY A 111 22.46 -11.71 15.28
C GLY A 111 23.20 -12.08 14.01
N GLY A 112 24.30 -11.35 13.69
CA GLY A 112 25.09 -11.55 12.49
C GLY A 112 25.59 -10.22 11.89
N PRO A 113 26.38 -10.28 10.82
CA PRO A 113 26.98 -9.10 10.19
C PRO A 113 26.05 -8.40 9.20
N GLU A 114 24.85 -8.90 8.99
CA GLU A 114 23.91 -8.44 7.97
C GLU A 114 23.57 -6.97 8.15
N THR A 115 23.54 -6.25 7.03
CA THR A 115 23.13 -4.84 6.98
C THR A 115 22.20 -4.60 5.79
N ALA A 116 21.29 -3.64 5.95
CA ALA A 116 20.47 -3.15 4.85
C ALA A 116 20.32 -1.64 4.91
N HIS A 117 20.32 -1.01 3.74
CA HIS A 117 20.04 0.41 3.57
C HIS A 117 18.81 0.53 2.68
N ILE A 118 17.81 1.27 3.16
CA ILE A 118 16.58 1.54 2.42
C ILE A 118 16.48 3.04 2.19
N THR A 119 16.27 3.43 0.94
CA THR A 119 16.04 4.81 0.53
C THR A 119 14.88 4.89 -0.44
N GLY A 120 14.22 6.04 -0.53
CA GLY A 120 13.14 6.23 -1.48
C GLY A 120 11.99 7.07 -0.94
N THR A 121 10.78 6.70 -1.30
CA THR A 121 9.55 7.36 -0.86
C THR A 121 8.55 6.32 -0.39
N TRP A 122 7.90 6.59 0.73
CA TRP A 122 6.83 5.78 1.30
C TRP A 122 5.73 6.71 1.83
N HIS A 123 4.48 6.51 1.39
CA HIS A 123 3.34 7.39 1.68
C HIS A 123 3.67 8.88 1.47
N GLY A 124 4.38 9.18 0.38
CA GLY A 124 4.82 10.53 0.06
C GLY A 124 5.95 11.09 0.94
N GLN A 125 6.43 10.34 1.93
CA GLN A 125 7.51 10.73 2.82
C GLN A 125 8.84 10.16 2.35
N ARG A 126 9.91 10.95 2.46
CA ARG A 126 11.27 10.49 2.15
C ARG A 126 11.74 9.47 3.17
N VAL A 127 12.19 8.33 2.69
CA VAL A 127 12.76 7.25 3.50
C VAL A 127 14.28 7.25 3.37
N LYS A 128 14.98 7.16 4.50
CA LYS A 128 16.40 6.86 4.60
C LYS A 128 16.65 6.10 5.89
N ALA A 129 16.72 4.78 5.81
CA ALA A 129 16.86 3.92 6.97
C ALA A 129 17.99 2.93 6.80
N THR A 130 18.65 2.62 7.91
CA THR A 130 19.69 1.58 8.00
C THR A 130 19.22 0.52 8.98
N PHE A 131 19.41 -0.73 8.62
CA PHE A 131 19.10 -1.89 9.45
C PHE A 131 20.37 -2.71 9.67
N SER A 132 20.47 -3.29 10.86
CA SER A 132 21.57 -4.18 11.26
C SER A 132 21.03 -5.29 12.16
N ARG A 133 21.93 -6.16 12.64
CA ARG A 133 21.60 -7.21 13.62
C ARG A 133 22.62 -7.23 14.76
N THR A 134 23.13 -6.07 15.11
CA THR A 134 24.24 -5.89 16.07
C THR A 134 23.85 -6.01 17.54
N ASN A 135 22.54 -5.97 17.86
CA ASN A 135 22.00 -6.16 19.20
C ASN A 135 20.54 -6.66 19.14
N GLY A 136 19.96 -6.99 20.30
CA GLY A 136 18.61 -7.57 20.34
C GLY A 136 17.50 -6.66 19.80
N CYS A 137 17.61 -5.35 19.97
CA CYS A 137 16.63 -4.39 19.41
C CYS A 137 16.72 -4.34 17.89
N GLU A 138 17.92 -4.28 17.32
CA GLU A 138 18.13 -4.25 15.89
C GLU A 138 17.76 -5.60 15.24
N ILE A 139 18.01 -6.73 15.91
CA ILE A 139 17.51 -8.04 15.48
C ILE A 139 15.98 -8.06 15.42
N SER A 140 15.32 -7.54 16.44
CA SER A 140 13.85 -7.45 16.48
C SER A 140 13.32 -6.55 15.37
N ARG A 141 13.97 -5.40 15.16
CA ARG A 141 13.62 -4.46 14.10
C ARG A 141 13.76 -5.08 12.71
N TRP A 142 14.85 -5.82 12.46
CA TRP A 142 15.05 -6.59 11.23
C TRP A 142 13.91 -7.59 10.98
N ARG A 143 13.60 -8.41 11.99
CA ARG A 143 12.51 -9.40 11.91
C ARG A 143 11.15 -8.75 11.66
N THR A 144 10.91 -7.59 12.23
CA THR A 144 9.68 -6.82 12.00
C THR A 144 9.54 -6.43 10.52
N MET A 145 10.64 -6.20 9.81
CA MET A 145 10.67 -5.86 8.40
C MET A 145 10.60 -7.07 7.46
N GLU A 146 10.68 -8.30 7.95
CA GLU A 146 10.51 -9.47 7.07
C GLU A 146 9.07 -9.53 6.53
N PRO A 147 8.83 -9.73 5.22
CA PRO A 147 9.77 -10.09 4.14
C PRO A 147 10.35 -8.91 3.34
N VAL A 148 10.17 -7.65 3.75
CA VAL A 148 10.83 -6.49 3.09
C VAL A 148 12.35 -6.66 3.13
N LEU A 149 12.88 -7.09 4.26
CA LEU A 149 14.26 -7.57 4.41
C LEU A 149 14.28 -9.10 4.35
N PRO A 150 15.37 -9.71 3.85
CA PRO A 150 15.47 -11.15 3.74
C PRO A 150 15.43 -11.81 5.12
N ASN A 151 14.81 -13.00 5.17
CA ASN A 151 14.89 -13.84 6.36
C ASN A 151 16.31 -14.38 6.49
N THR A 152 16.94 -14.12 7.63
CA THR A 152 18.32 -14.51 7.94
C THR A 152 18.39 -15.66 8.95
N ARG A 153 17.26 -16.32 9.20
CA ARG A 153 17.20 -17.57 9.99
C ARG A 153 17.59 -18.72 9.08
N SER A 154 18.76 -19.24 9.24
CA SER A 154 19.22 -20.52 8.70
C SER A 154 18.84 -21.66 9.63
#